data_c564458cbe824c3ffebb4bccf8e99cf8
#
_entry.id   c564458cbe824c3ffebb4bccf8e99cf8
#
_cell.length_a   1.000
_cell.length_b   1.000
_cell.length_c   1.000
_cell.angle_alpha   90.00
_cell.angle_beta   90.00
_cell.angle_gamma   90.00
#
_symmetry.space_group_name_H-M   'P 1'
#
loop_
_entity.id
_entity.type
_entity.pdbx_description
1 polymer ?
#
loop_
_entity_poly.entity_id
_entity_poly.type
_entity_poly.pdbx_seq_one_letter_code
_entity_poly.pdbx_strand_id
1 'polypeptide(L)'
;MTSGLRLNLGSGNEPLGGHVNVDRRRVPGVQVVADVQALPFTSGTAREVRASSLLEHFTDPYAVLDEVHRTLHPEGRFVMRVPALWSWAAHLDQTHVFLADAKLWREILSGYFGRVRADPEGVRYRDSKLLAALCLVATRGLRLLEFADAWRFTCEGKRAQAVRAYVPWWLEEKYPAGPRSGPR
;
A
#
# COMPACT_ATOMS: atom_id res chain seq x y z
N MET A 1 -14.49 18.09 15.65
CA MET A 1 -13.63 17.20 14.86
C MET A 1 -14.00 15.77 15.24
N THR A 2 -14.72 15.05 14.40
CA THR A 2 -15.10 13.65 14.67
C THR A 2 -13.85 12.78 14.66
N SER A 3 -13.43 12.33 15.85
CA SER A 3 -12.35 11.36 15.99
C SER A 3 -12.84 10.01 15.45
N GLY A 4 -12.69 9.78 14.16
CA GLY A 4 -13.00 8.51 13.55
C GLY A 4 -11.91 7.47 13.81
N LEU A 5 -12.24 6.19 13.70
CA LEU A 5 -11.33 5.07 13.84
C LEU A 5 -10.15 5.22 12.86
N ARG A 6 -8.92 5.06 13.37
CA ARG A 6 -7.70 5.02 12.57
C ARG A 6 -7.01 3.70 12.82
N LEU A 7 -6.62 3.00 11.77
CA LEU A 7 -5.98 1.70 11.82
C LEU A 7 -4.53 1.80 11.34
N ASN A 8 -3.62 1.10 12.02
CA ASN A 8 -2.26 0.85 11.57
C ASN A 8 -2.08 -0.66 11.42
N LEU A 9 -2.08 -1.15 10.20
CA LEU A 9 -2.03 -2.57 9.85
C LEU A 9 -0.59 -3.05 9.73
N GLY A 10 -0.30 -4.23 10.27
CA GLY A 10 1.04 -4.78 10.30
C GLY A 10 1.98 -3.92 11.12
N SER A 11 1.51 -3.43 12.27
CA SER A 11 2.26 -2.47 13.08
C SER A 11 3.59 -3.03 13.63
N GLY A 12 3.69 -4.32 13.75
CA GLY A 12 4.92 -4.95 14.26
C GLY A 12 5.39 -4.33 15.55
N ASN A 13 6.68 -4.00 15.59
CA ASN A 13 7.33 -3.31 16.70
C ASN A 13 7.30 -1.78 16.58
N GLU A 14 6.59 -1.24 15.61
CA GLU A 14 6.48 0.20 15.34
C GLU A 14 5.02 0.69 15.49
N PRO A 15 4.46 0.65 16.73
CA PRO A 15 3.10 1.10 16.97
C PRO A 15 2.96 2.60 16.69
N LEU A 16 1.87 3.00 16.07
CA LEU A 16 1.61 4.39 15.72
C LEU A 16 0.61 5.01 16.71
N GLY A 17 1.03 6.09 17.37
CA GLY A 17 0.18 6.84 18.28
C GLY A 17 -1.08 7.37 17.60
N GLY A 18 -2.22 7.33 18.30
CA GLY A 18 -3.51 7.78 17.77
C GLY A 18 -4.16 6.85 16.74
N HIS A 19 -3.61 5.63 16.58
CA HIS A 19 -4.16 4.57 15.76
C HIS A 19 -4.40 3.32 16.61
N VAL A 20 -5.33 2.48 16.18
CA VAL A 20 -5.44 1.10 16.63
C VAL A 20 -4.43 0.28 15.85
N ASN A 21 -3.40 -0.20 16.52
CA ASN A 21 -2.34 -1.00 15.94
C ASN A 21 -2.77 -2.46 15.84
N VAL A 22 -2.75 -2.99 14.64
CA VAL A 22 -3.18 -4.34 14.29
C VAL A 22 -1.98 -5.13 13.79
N ASP A 23 -1.72 -6.29 14.35
CA ASP A 23 -0.69 -7.23 13.86
C ASP A 23 -1.15 -8.66 14.16
N ARG A 24 -0.66 -9.63 13.39
CA ARG A 24 -0.90 -11.05 13.68
C ARG A 24 -0.15 -11.54 14.93
N ARG A 25 0.91 -10.84 15.32
CA ARG A 25 1.74 -11.15 16.49
C ARG A 25 1.29 -10.31 17.69
N ARG A 26 1.30 -10.92 18.84
CA ARG A 26 1.08 -10.21 20.10
C ARG A 26 2.41 -9.60 20.57
N VAL A 27 2.67 -8.38 20.15
CA VAL A 27 3.86 -7.61 20.57
C VAL A 27 3.46 -6.31 21.27
N PRO A 28 4.34 -5.68 22.07
CA PRO A 28 4.02 -4.43 22.75
C PRO A 28 3.51 -3.35 21.78
N GLY A 29 2.43 -2.67 22.18
CA GLY A 29 1.81 -1.61 21.36
C GLY A 29 0.76 -2.10 20.35
N VAL A 30 0.59 -3.40 20.14
CA VAL A 30 -0.52 -3.97 19.37
C VAL A 30 -1.77 -4.05 20.23
N GLN A 31 -2.82 -3.37 19.82
CA GLN A 31 -4.12 -3.39 20.51
C GLN A 31 -5.04 -4.51 19.99
N VAL A 32 -4.93 -4.85 18.70
CA VAL A 32 -5.75 -5.89 18.07
C VAL A 32 -4.85 -6.92 17.39
N VAL A 33 -4.93 -8.16 17.87
CA VAL A 33 -4.24 -9.30 17.25
C VAL A 33 -5.17 -9.90 16.22
N ALA A 34 -4.88 -9.71 14.93
CA ALA A 34 -5.73 -10.17 13.82
C ALA A 34 -4.94 -10.38 12.53
N ASP A 35 -5.52 -11.18 11.64
CA ASP A 35 -5.08 -11.25 10.25
C ASP A 35 -5.61 -10.03 9.49
N VAL A 36 -4.74 -9.34 8.78
CA VAL A 36 -5.11 -8.17 7.97
C VAL A 36 -5.95 -8.53 6.75
N GLN A 37 -6.01 -9.80 6.38
CA GLN A 37 -6.90 -10.34 5.34
C GLN A 37 -8.32 -10.65 5.88
N ALA A 38 -8.55 -10.52 7.19
CA ALA A 38 -9.83 -10.75 7.86
C ALA A 38 -9.96 -9.84 9.08
N LEU A 39 -10.09 -8.53 8.87
CA LEU A 39 -10.09 -7.52 9.93
C LEU A 39 -11.37 -7.57 10.78
N PRO A 40 -11.25 -7.56 12.13
CA PRO A 40 -12.41 -7.62 13.05
C PRO A 40 -13.09 -6.24 13.22
N PHE A 41 -13.19 -5.47 12.14
CA PHE A 41 -13.83 -4.16 12.15
C PHE A 41 -15.04 -4.13 11.23
N THR A 42 -16.06 -3.38 11.63
CA THR A 42 -17.25 -3.14 10.81
C THR A 42 -16.91 -2.36 9.55
N SER A 43 -17.61 -2.67 8.45
CA SER A 43 -17.43 -1.99 7.16
C SER A 43 -17.69 -0.49 7.29
N GLY A 44 -16.84 0.32 6.64
CA GLY A 44 -17.03 1.75 6.52
C GLY A 44 -16.75 2.56 7.79
N THR A 45 -16.07 2.00 8.80
CA THR A 45 -15.84 2.69 10.08
C THR A 45 -14.52 3.42 10.19
N ALA A 46 -13.49 3.02 9.43
CA ALA A 46 -12.17 3.60 9.53
C ALA A 46 -12.05 4.88 8.70
N ARG A 47 -11.67 6.00 9.32
CA ARG A 47 -11.37 7.26 8.63
C ARG A 47 -9.97 7.29 8.04
N GLU A 48 -9.06 6.52 8.60
CA GLU A 48 -7.72 6.34 8.06
C GLU A 48 -7.29 4.89 8.26
N VAL A 49 -6.71 4.31 7.23
CA VAL A 49 -6.01 3.03 7.31
C VAL A 49 -4.59 3.25 6.83
N ARG A 50 -3.61 2.77 7.58
CA ARG A 50 -2.20 2.79 7.22
C ARG A 50 -1.66 1.38 7.13
N ALA A 51 -0.78 1.16 6.16
CA ALA A 51 0.00 -0.08 6.01
C ALA A 51 1.42 0.31 5.54
N SER A 52 2.40 0.04 6.37
CA SER A 52 3.80 0.34 6.05
C SER A 52 4.60 -0.94 6.02
N SER A 53 5.26 -1.21 4.90
CA SER A 53 6.04 -2.44 4.69
C SER A 53 5.24 -3.68 5.08
N LEU A 54 4.07 -3.83 4.44
CA LEU A 54 3.13 -4.90 4.74
C LEU A 54 2.70 -5.67 3.49
N LEU A 55 2.25 -4.98 2.43
CA LEU A 55 1.62 -5.63 1.29
C LEU A 55 2.59 -6.46 0.45
N GLU A 56 3.87 -6.12 0.45
CA GLU A 56 4.94 -6.86 -0.21
C GLU A 56 5.16 -8.29 0.35
N HIS A 57 4.67 -8.54 1.56
CA HIS A 57 4.77 -9.86 2.21
C HIS A 57 3.64 -10.83 1.83
N PHE A 58 2.67 -10.39 1.04
CA PHE A 58 1.52 -11.21 0.66
C PHE A 58 1.61 -11.66 -0.80
N THR A 59 1.47 -12.96 -1.03
CA THR A 59 1.30 -13.50 -2.40
C THR A 59 -0.01 -13.04 -3.03
N ASP A 60 -1.00 -12.70 -2.20
CA ASP A 60 -2.28 -12.14 -2.58
C ASP A 60 -2.52 -10.79 -1.87
N PRO A 61 -1.97 -9.69 -2.36
CA PRO A 61 -2.19 -8.38 -1.77
C PRO A 61 -3.63 -7.87 -1.91
N TYR A 62 -4.40 -8.46 -2.84
CA TYR A 62 -5.81 -8.08 -3.05
C TYR A 62 -6.68 -8.43 -1.86
N ALA A 63 -6.42 -9.55 -1.17
CA ALA A 63 -7.16 -9.91 0.04
C ALA A 63 -7.01 -8.84 1.13
N VAL A 64 -5.79 -8.27 1.28
CA VAL A 64 -5.56 -7.16 2.20
C VAL A 64 -6.25 -5.88 1.72
N LEU A 65 -6.15 -5.56 0.43
CA LEU A 65 -6.79 -4.36 -0.14
C LEU A 65 -8.32 -4.43 -0.08
N ASP A 66 -8.92 -5.60 -0.23
CA ASP A 66 -10.35 -5.82 -0.07
C ASP A 66 -10.81 -5.49 1.36
N GLU A 67 -10.06 -5.94 2.37
CA GLU A 67 -10.36 -5.64 3.77
C GLU A 67 -10.12 -4.16 4.13
N VAL A 68 -9.05 -3.56 3.59
CA VAL A 68 -8.84 -2.11 3.68
C VAL A 68 -10.02 -1.37 3.06
N HIS A 69 -10.41 -1.74 1.85
CA HIS A 69 -11.54 -1.13 1.15
C HIS A 69 -12.86 -1.35 1.92
N ARG A 70 -13.12 -2.55 2.44
CA ARG A 70 -14.32 -2.84 3.22
C ARG A 70 -14.41 -1.97 4.47
N THR A 71 -13.34 -1.91 5.26
CA THR A 71 -13.32 -1.21 6.55
C THR A 71 -13.24 0.31 6.43
N LEU A 72 -12.67 0.82 5.34
CA LEU A 72 -12.50 2.25 5.12
C LEU A 72 -13.85 2.95 4.89
N HIS A 73 -14.05 4.09 5.57
CA HIS A 73 -15.19 4.98 5.33
C HIS A 73 -15.15 5.53 3.90
N PRO A 74 -16.31 5.83 3.24
CA PRO A 74 -16.31 6.42 1.90
C PRO A 74 -15.44 7.67 1.74
N GLU A 75 -15.38 8.52 2.76
CA GLU A 75 -14.53 9.72 2.81
C GLU A 75 -13.19 9.48 3.51
N GLY A 76 -12.87 8.24 3.84
CA GLY A 76 -11.62 7.86 4.48
C GLY A 76 -10.45 7.89 3.51
N ARG A 77 -9.23 7.81 4.06
CA ARG A 77 -8.01 7.69 3.27
C ARG A 77 -7.21 6.45 3.63
N PHE A 78 -6.59 5.87 2.63
CA PHE A 78 -5.61 4.80 2.80
C PHE A 78 -4.21 5.31 2.51
N VAL A 79 -3.27 5.05 3.41
CA VAL A 79 -1.85 5.40 3.24
C VAL A 79 -1.03 4.12 3.26
N MET A 80 -0.41 3.81 2.15
CA MET A 80 0.45 2.64 1.97
C MET A 80 1.89 3.08 1.76
N ARG A 81 2.82 2.36 2.37
CA ARG A 81 4.25 2.48 2.09
C ARG A 81 4.80 1.12 1.74
N VAL A 82 5.52 1.04 0.63
CA VAL A 82 6.19 -0.18 0.16
C VAL A 82 7.62 0.15 -0.28
N PRO A 83 8.56 -0.80 -0.19
CA PRO A 83 9.90 -0.59 -0.74
C PRO A 83 9.81 -0.38 -2.25
N ALA A 84 10.66 0.50 -2.78
CA ALA A 84 10.79 0.68 -4.22
C ALA A 84 11.42 -0.57 -4.85
N LEU A 85 10.91 -0.99 -6.01
CA LEU A 85 11.33 -2.25 -6.67
C LEU A 85 12.85 -2.40 -6.80
N TRP A 86 13.56 -1.32 -7.07
CA TRP A 86 15.02 -1.31 -7.25
C TRP A 86 15.80 -0.89 -6.00
N SER A 87 15.13 -0.79 -4.85
CA SER A 87 15.81 -0.50 -3.58
C SER A 87 16.45 -1.77 -2.97
N TRP A 88 17.48 -1.57 -2.17
CA TRP A 88 18.06 -2.67 -1.38
C TRP A 88 17.01 -3.30 -0.45
N ALA A 89 16.15 -2.48 0.15
CA ALA A 89 15.10 -2.95 1.05
C ALA A 89 14.13 -3.93 0.37
N ALA A 90 13.88 -3.78 -0.94
CA ALA A 90 13.02 -4.70 -1.68
C ALA A 90 13.61 -6.11 -1.80
N HIS A 91 14.94 -6.23 -1.89
CA HIS A 91 15.60 -7.49 -2.24
C HIS A 91 16.34 -8.17 -1.09
N LEU A 92 16.67 -7.43 -0.02
CA LEU A 92 17.37 -8.02 1.14
C LEU A 92 16.44 -8.78 2.07
N ASP A 93 15.17 -8.47 2.08
CA ASP A 93 14.18 -9.20 2.88
C ASP A 93 13.60 -10.37 2.06
N GLN A 94 13.94 -11.59 2.45
CA GLN A 94 13.50 -12.82 1.79
C GLN A 94 12.00 -13.10 1.95
N THR A 95 11.32 -12.34 2.81
CA THR A 95 9.87 -12.47 3.02
C THR A 95 9.05 -11.59 2.05
N HIS A 96 9.71 -10.78 1.22
CA HIS A 96 9.06 -10.04 0.15
C HIS A 96 8.72 -10.96 -1.02
N VAL A 97 7.44 -11.21 -1.21
CA VAL A 97 6.91 -12.12 -2.25
C VAL A 97 6.15 -11.40 -3.36
N PHE A 98 5.74 -10.15 -3.13
CA PHE A 98 5.08 -9.31 -4.13
C PHE A 98 5.86 -8.01 -4.35
N LEU A 99 6.74 -8.03 -5.32
CA LEU A 99 7.53 -6.86 -5.70
C LEU A 99 6.92 -6.21 -6.95
N ALA A 100 6.57 -4.94 -6.84
CA ALA A 100 6.00 -4.17 -7.91
C ALA A 100 6.57 -2.74 -7.92
N ASP A 101 6.68 -2.17 -9.12
CA ASP A 101 7.07 -0.77 -9.28
C ASP A 101 5.93 0.20 -8.90
N ALA A 102 6.23 1.47 -8.82
CA ALA A 102 5.23 2.48 -8.46
C ALA A 102 4.08 2.58 -9.48
N LYS A 103 4.34 2.24 -10.74
CA LYS A 103 3.32 2.26 -11.80
C LYS A 103 2.30 1.15 -11.57
N LEU A 104 2.78 -0.08 -11.35
CA LEU A 104 1.91 -1.23 -11.10
C LEU A 104 1.11 -1.06 -9.80
N TRP A 105 1.75 -0.61 -8.71
CA TRP A 105 1.02 -0.30 -7.48
C TRP A 105 -0.05 0.77 -7.69
N ARG A 106 0.24 1.83 -8.46
CA ARG A 106 -0.75 2.86 -8.78
C ARG A 106 -1.92 2.28 -9.57
N GLU A 107 -1.66 1.41 -10.53
CA GLU A 107 -2.69 0.74 -11.33
C GLU A 107 -3.59 -0.12 -10.45
N ILE A 108 -3.01 -0.96 -9.59
CA ILE A 108 -3.75 -1.78 -8.61
C ILE A 108 -4.63 -0.89 -7.72
N LEU A 109 -4.04 0.13 -7.09
CA LEU A 109 -4.73 1.03 -6.17
C LEU A 109 -5.83 1.86 -6.85
N SER A 110 -5.65 2.22 -8.12
CA SER A 110 -6.66 2.95 -8.90
C SER A 110 -7.93 2.14 -9.15
N GLY A 111 -7.87 0.82 -9.02
CA GLY A 111 -9.05 -0.04 -9.00
C GLY A 111 -9.92 0.12 -7.75
N TYR A 112 -9.35 0.57 -6.65
CA TYR A 112 -10.04 0.75 -5.36
C TYR A 112 -10.37 2.21 -5.05
N PHE A 113 -9.58 3.16 -5.57
CA PHE A 113 -9.64 4.58 -5.21
C PHE A 113 -9.67 5.48 -6.45
N GLY A 114 -10.43 6.56 -6.37
CA GLY A 114 -10.53 7.54 -7.46
C GLY A 114 -9.29 8.43 -7.57
N ARG A 115 -8.57 8.64 -6.47
CA ARG A 115 -7.32 9.43 -6.43
C ARG A 115 -6.22 8.63 -5.78
N VAL A 116 -5.11 8.44 -6.50
CA VAL A 116 -3.91 7.76 -6.01
C VAL A 116 -2.71 8.65 -6.26
N ARG A 117 -2.16 9.20 -5.19
CA ARG A 117 -0.93 9.98 -5.23
C ARG A 117 0.22 9.08 -4.80
N ALA A 118 1.32 9.10 -5.53
CA ALA A 118 2.55 8.39 -5.22
C ALA A 118 3.70 9.38 -5.00
N ASP A 119 4.28 9.35 -3.83
CA ASP A 119 5.42 10.17 -3.44
C ASP A 119 6.64 9.27 -3.15
N PRO A 120 7.81 9.53 -3.74
CA PRO A 120 9.03 8.80 -3.43
C PRO A 120 9.53 9.19 -2.04
N GLU A 121 10.00 8.21 -1.26
CA GLU A 121 10.61 8.37 0.06
C GLU A 121 12.03 7.81 0.06
N GLY A 122 12.93 8.54 0.72
CA GLY A 122 14.36 8.26 0.65
C GLY A 122 14.88 8.51 -0.76
N VAL A 123 16.14 8.81 -0.88
CA VAL A 123 16.79 8.94 -2.18
C VAL A 123 18.19 8.37 -2.04
N ARG A 124 18.59 7.49 -2.96
CA ARG A 124 20.00 7.10 -3.07
C ARG A 124 20.86 8.35 -3.10
N TYR A 125 22.01 8.29 -2.47
CA TYR A 125 22.98 9.42 -2.38
C TYR A 125 22.50 10.57 -1.48
N ARG A 126 21.79 10.25 -0.37
CA ARG A 126 21.32 11.25 0.62
C ARG A 126 22.44 12.17 1.12
N ASP A 127 23.68 11.71 1.12
CA ASP A 127 24.86 12.47 1.57
C ASP A 127 25.33 13.52 0.55
N SER A 128 24.84 13.47 -0.70
CA SER A 128 25.11 14.49 -1.73
C SER A 128 23.81 15.17 -2.14
N LYS A 129 23.62 16.43 -1.72
CA LYS A 129 22.40 17.21 -2.03
C LYS A 129 22.17 17.35 -3.54
N LEU A 130 23.24 17.46 -4.33
CA LEU A 130 23.16 17.59 -5.79
C LEU A 130 22.71 16.26 -6.44
N LEU A 131 23.34 15.14 -6.08
CA LEU A 131 22.97 13.81 -6.57
C LEU A 131 21.57 13.42 -6.12
N ALA A 132 21.20 13.73 -4.88
CA ALA A 132 19.84 13.51 -4.38
C ALA A 132 18.80 14.30 -5.20
N ALA A 133 19.08 15.57 -5.49
CA ALA A 133 18.20 16.40 -6.32
C ALA A 133 18.08 15.86 -7.75
N LEU A 134 19.19 15.45 -8.37
CA LEU A 134 19.21 14.84 -9.71
C LEU A 134 18.43 13.53 -9.74
N CYS A 135 18.61 12.66 -8.73
CA CYS A 135 17.86 11.42 -8.60
C CYS A 135 16.36 11.67 -8.44
N LEU A 136 15.99 12.70 -7.65
CA LEU A 136 14.59 13.08 -7.46
C LEU A 136 13.95 13.58 -8.76
N VAL A 137 14.69 14.40 -9.54
CA VAL A 137 14.26 14.88 -10.85
C VAL A 137 14.14 13.71 -11.83
N ALA A 138 15.09 12.79 -11.87
CA ALA A 138 15.05 11.61 -12.72
C ALA A 138 13.85 10.71 -12.37
N THR A 139 13.61 10.47 -11.08
CA THR A 139 12.49 9.65 -10.62
C THR A 139 11.13 10.29 -10.94
N ARG A 140 10.98 11.60 -10.71
CA ARG A 140 9.72 12.33 -10.94
C ARG A 140 9.51 12.76 -12.37
N GLY A 141 10.57 13.23 -13.05
CA GLY A 141 10.49 13.81 -14.38
C GLY A 141 10.62 12.79 -15.50
N LEU A 142 11.64 11.97 -15.47
CA LEU A 142 11.92 11.02 -16.55
C LEU A 142 11.18 9.70 -16.42
N ARG A 143 10.69 9.35 -15.23
CA ARG A 143 9.97 8.08 -14.91
C ARG A 143 10.67 6.81 -15.40
N LEU A 144 11.96 6.89 -15.69
CA LEU A 144 12.75 5.83 -16.31
C LEU A 144 13.51 5.01 -15.28
N LEU A 145 13.84 5.59 -14.11
CA LEU A 145 14.63 4.95 -13.08
C LEU A 145 14.05 5.31 -11.70
N GLU A 146 13.85 4.30 -10.86
CA GLU A 146 13.46 4.48 -9.47
C GLU A 146 14.70 4.60 -8.59
N PHE A 147 15.02 5.80 -8.14
CA PHE A 147 16.09 6.07 -7.17
C PHE A 147 15.58 6.25 -5.74
N ALA A 148 14.30 6.02 -5.52
CA ALA A 148 13.68 6.06 -4.21
C ALA A 148 14.00 4.77 -3.41
N ASP A 149 14.04 4.88 -2.09
CA ASP A 149 14.14 3.71 -1.21
C ASP A 149 12.77 3.07 -1.00
N ALA A 150 11.73 3.88 -0.99
CA ALA A 150 10.34 3.45 -0.86
C ALA A 150 9.40 4.39 -1.60
N TRP A 151 8.17 3.92 -1.80
CA TRP A 151 7.05 4.72 -2.29
C TRP A 151 5.97 4.82 -1.22
N ARG A 152 5.50 6.05 -1.02
CA ARG A 152 4.28 6.31 -0.25
C ARG A 152 3.14 6.58 -1.19
N PHE A 153 2.06 5.82 -1.05
CA PHE A 153 0.79 6.03 -1.74
C PHE A 153 -0.23 6.62 -0.78
N THR A 154 -0.87 7.71 -1.21
CA THR A 154 -2.03 8.28 -0.50
C THR A 154 -3.24 8.13 -1.41
N CYS A 155 -4.23 7.38 -0.93
CA CYS A 155 -5.40 6.96 -1.69
C CYS A 155 -6.66 7.57 -1.06
N GLU A 156 -7.46 8.24 -1.88
CA GLU A 156 -8.71 8.89 -1.49
C GLU A 156 -9.80 8.64 -2.53
N GLY A 157 -11.03 8.95 -2.17
CA GLY A 157 -12.18 8.74 -3.05
C GLY A 157 -12.42 7.24 -3.26
N LYS A 158 -12.74 6.54 -2.17
CA LYS A 158 -13.10 5.12 -2.18
C LYS A 158 -14.16 4.86 -3.25
N ARG A 159 -13.91 3.93 -4.16
CA ARG A 159 -14.88 3.53 -5.18
C ARG A 159 -16.02 2.73 -4.54
N ALA A 160 -17.21 2.82 -5.12
CA ALA A 160 -18.36 2.03 -4.65
C ALA A 160 -18.08 0.52 -4.80
N GLN A 161 -17.39 0.14 -5.86
CA GLN A 161 -16.96 -1.23 -6.13
C GLN A 161 -15.48 -1.23 -6.54
N ALA A 162 -14.72 -2.17 -5.98
CA ALA A 162 -13.33 -2.39 -6.38
C ALA A 162 -13.27 -3.08 -7.75
N VAL A 163 -12.35 -2.63 -8.60
CA VAL A 163 -12.06 -3.23 -9.90
C VAL A 163 -10.60 -3.64 -9.94
N ARG A 164 -10.33 -4.90 -10.24
CA ARG A 164 -8.96 -5.40 -10.37
C ARG A 164 -8.49 -5.24 -11.81
N ALA A 165 -7.80 -4.13 -12.08
CA ALA A 165 -7.28 -3.82 -13.41
C ALA A 165 -6.14 -4.76 -13.83
N TYR A 166 -5.39 -5.26 -12.86
CA TYR A 166 -4.32 -6.22 -13.04
C TYR A 166 -4.50 -7.37 -12.05
N VAL A 167 -4.44 -8.60 -12.53
CA VAL A 167 -4.42 -9.80 -11.70
C VAL A 167 -3.23 -10.63 -12.15
N PRO A 168 -2.26 -10.95 -11.26
CA PRO A 168 -1.18 -11.86 -11.58
C PRO A 168 -1.74 -13.24 -12.00
N TRP A 169 -1.09 -13.92 -12.93
CA TRP A 169 -1.56 -15.20 -13.47
C TRP A 169 -1.83 -16.26 -12.39
N TRP A 170 -1.08 -16.26 -11.28
CA TRP A 170 -1.29 -17.19 -10.15
C TRP A 170 -2.50 -16.87 -9.29
N LEU A 171 -3.14 -15.71 -9.49
CA LEU A 171 -4.36 -15.30 -8.82
C LEU A 171 -5.58 -15.27 -9.76
N GLU A 172 -5.41 -15.56 -11.05
CA GLU A 172 -6.51 -15.49 -12.04
C GLU A 172 -7.68 -16.43 -11.71
N GLU A 173 -7.39 -17.60 -11.14
CA GLU A 173 -8.43 -18.55 -10.70
C GLU A 173 -9.28 -17.96 -9.56
N LYS A 174 -8.64 -17.30 -8.60
CA LYS A 174 -9.32 -16.66 -7.45
C LYS A 174 -10.05 -15.37 -7.86
N TYR A 175 -9.47 -14.63 -8.78
CA TYR A 175 -9.98 -13.34 -9.25
C TYR A 175 -10.07 -13.36 -10.78
N PRO A 176 -11.08 -14.02 -11.35
CA PRO A 176 -11.21 -14.04 -12.80
C PRO A 176 -11.33 -12.62 -13.35
N ALA A 177 -10.54 -12.32 -14.37
CA ALA A 177 -10.58 -11.02 -15.03
C ALA A 177 -12.00 -10.77 -15.52
N GLY A 178 -12.60 -9.69 -15.08
CA GLY A 178 -13.86 -9.20 -15.67
C GLY A 178 -13.64 -8.92 -17.16
N PRO A 179 -14.71 -8.85 -17.97
CA PRO A 179 -14.60 -8.61 -19.41
C PRO A 179 -13.73 -7.37 -19.64
N ARG A 180 -12.60 -7.57 -20.31
CA ARG A 180 -11.65 -6.50 -20.66
C ARG A 180 -12.36 -5.56 -21.61
N SER A 181 -12.76 -4.39 -21.12
CA SER A 181 -13.32 -3.33 -21.95
C SER A 181 -12.16 -2.57 -22.61
N GLY A 182 -11.86 -2.88 -23.86
CA GLY A 182 -10.99 -2.06 -24.70
C GLY A 182 -9.90 -2.84 -25.45
N PRO A 183 -9.53 -2.37 -26.64
CA PRO A 183 -8.46 -2.97 -27.43
C PRO A 183 -7.10 -2.76 -26.80
N ARG A 184 -6.21 -3.73 -27.00
CA ARG A 184 -4.80 -3.69 -26.61
C ARG A 184 -4.04 -2.63 -27.36
#